data_131304cbfc74882fbb2b58d2f6062d81
#
_entry.id   131304cbfc74882fbb2b58d2f6062d81
#
_cell.length_a   1.000
_cell.length_b   1.000
_cell.length_c   1.000
_cell.angle_alpha   90.00
_cell.angle_beta   90.00
_cell.angle_gamma   90.00
#
_symmetry.space_group_name_H-M   'P 1'
#
loop_
_entity.id
_entity.type
_entity.pdbx_description
1 polymer ?
#
loop_
_entity_poly.entity_id
_entity_poly.type
_entity_poly.pdbx_seq_one_letter_code
_entity_poly.pdbx_strand_id
1 'polypeptide(L)'
;MLKVVIDAPPDLHDQELAFWQGALGQELPGIYSAEYHGAFLRGSDLMLLMQRLESGPPRVHLDIHTDDVDAEVAQLERLGAERMQQVATWWVMRDPAGLVFCVLPVSAGSLNDDNAQRWE
;
A
#
# COMPACT_ATOMS: atom_id res chain seq x y z
N MET A 1 3.29 6.47 6.66
CA MET A 1 2.73 6.86 5.35
C MET A 1 1.78 5.79 4.86
N LEU A 2 0.66 6.18 4.33
CA LEU A 2 -0.40 5.27 3.87
C LEU A 2 -0.45 5.27 2.34
N LYS A 3 -0.54 4.07 1.76
CA LYS A 3 -0.82 3.90 0.33
C LYS A 3 -2.10 3.12 0.13
N VAL A 4 -2.86 3.46 -0.89
CA VAL A 4 -3.98 2.65 -1.38
C VAL A 4 -3.47 1.84 -2.55
N VAL A 5 -3.64 0.52 -2.49
CA VAL A 5 -3.15 -0.40 -3.52
C VAL A 5 -4.33 -1.08 -4.19
N ILE A 6 -4.39 -0.97 -5.51
CA ILE A 6 -5.34 -1.72 -6.34
C ILE A 6 -4.59 -2.92 -6.90
N ASP A 7 -5.01 -4.11 -6.51
CA ASP A 7 -4.48 -5.37 -7.03
C ASP A 7 -5.27 -5.76 -8.27
N ALA A 8 -4.60 -5.85 -9.42
CA ALA A 8 -5.23 -6.19 -10.70
C ALA A 8 -4.81 -7.59 -11.16
N PRO A 9 -5.77 -8.42 -11.61
CA PRO A 9 -5.44 -9.71 -12.21
C PRO A 9 -4.47 -9.54 -13.40
N PRO A 10 -3.59 -10.51 -13.66
CA PRO A 10 -2.54 -10.34 -14.66
C PRO A 10 -3.06 -10.10 -16.09
N ASP A 11 -4.19 -10.70 -16.43
CA ASP A 11 -4.83 -10.56 -17.75
C ASP A 11 -5.65 -9.27 -17.91
N LEU A 12 -5.93 -8.57 -16.81
CA LEU A 12 -6.72 -7.33 -16.80
C LEU A 12 -5.92 -6.10 -16.36
N HIS A 13 -4.65 -6.29 -16.02
CA HIS A 13 -3.81 -5.21 -15.48
C HIS A 13 -3.78 -3.96 -16.38
N ASP A 14 -3.52 -4.14 -17.68
CA ASP A 14 -3.39 -3.02 -18.59
C ASP A 14 -4.73 -2.29 -18.77
N GLN A 15 -5.83 -3.03 -18.80
CA GLN A 15 -7.17 -2.48 -18.88
C GLN A 15 -7.55 -1.71 -17.62
N GLU A 16 -7.23 -2.24 -16.44
CA GLU A 16 -7.43 -1.57 -15.15
C GLU A 16 -6.60 -0.28 -15.07
N LEU A 17 -5.33 -0.34 -15.49
CA LEU A 17 -4.46 0.83 -15.50
C LEU A 17 -5.03 1.94 -16.38
N ALA A 18 -5.45 1.60 -17.59
CA ALA A 18 -6.05 2.58 -18.51
C ALA A 18 -7.33 3.18 -17.94
N PHE A 19 -8.17 2.35 -17.32
CA PHE A 19 -9.41 2.82 -16.68
C PHE A 19 -9.14 3.85 -15.59
N TRP A 20 -8.26 3.52 -14.64
CA TRP A 20 -8.03 4.41 -13.50
C TRP A 20 -7.28 5.67 -13.89
N GLN A 21 -6.34 5.60 -14.84
CA GLN A 21 -5.72 6.80 -15.39
C GLN A 21 -6.75 7.73 -16.04
N GLY A 22 -7.68 7.15 -16.78
CA GLY A 22 -8.76 7.93 -17.39
C GLY A 22 -9.73 8.52 -16.36
N ALA A 23 -10.14 7.71 -15.38
CA ALA A 23 -11.06 8.14 -14.34
C ALA A 23 -10.50 9.25 -13.46
N LEU A 24 -9.20 9.19 -13.16
CA LEU A 24 -8.53 10.19 -12.32
C LEU A 24 -8.01 11.39 -13.10
N GLY A 25 -7.93 11.29 -14.44
CA GLY A 25 -7.30 12.31 -15.26
C GLY A 25 -5.81 12.48 -14.94
N GLN A 26 -5.14 11.41 -14.56
CA GLN A 26 -3.75 11.44 -14.11
C GLN A 26 -3.03 10.18 -14.55
N GLU A 27 -1.79 10.32 -15.02
CA GLU A 27 -0.96 9.18 -15.34
C GLU A 27 -0.47 8.47 -14.08
N LEU A 28 -0.39 7.15 -14.16
CA LEU A 28 0.20 6.29 -13.15
C LEU A 28 1.42 5.60 -13.79
N PRO A 29 2.59 6.25 -13.74
CA PRO A 29 3.78 5.69 -14.39
C PRO A 29 4.27 4.43 -13.71
N GLY A 30 5.03 3.62 -14.45
CA GLY A 30 5.72 2.47 -13.89
C GLY A 30 6.73 2.89 -12.83
N ILE A 31 6.71 2.21 -11.68
CA ILE A 31 7.63 2.43 -10.57
C ILE A 31 8.11 1.08 -10.06
N TYR A 32 9.33 1.04 -9.55
CA TYR A 32 10.00 -0.16 -9.03
C TYR A 32 10.23 -1.23 -10.10
N SER A 33 9.16 -1.80 -10.66
CA SER A 33 9.22 -2.85 -11.69
C SER A 33 7.97 -2.76 -12.59
N ALA A 34 7.89 -3.64 -13.61
CA ALA A 34 6.78 -3.66 -14.56
C ALA A 34 5.43 -4.03 -13.92
N GLU A 35 5.44 -4.66 -12.75
CA GLU A 35 4.21 -5.02 -12.03
C GLU A 35 3.58 -3.86 -11.28
N TYR A 36 4.30 -2.74 -11.11
CA TYR A 36 3.84 -1.62 -10.27
C TYR A 36 3.72 -0.34 -11.07
N HIS A 37 2.58 0.32 -10.93
CA HIS A 37 2.31 1.66 -11.47
C HIS A 37 1.70 2.49 -10.37
N GLY A 38 2.15 3.74 -10.22
CA GLY A 38 1.59 4.57 -9.16
C GLY A 38 2.08 5.99 -9.17
N ALA A 39 1.41 6.82 -8.39
CA ALA A 39 1.76 8.21 -8.18
C ALA A 39 1.02 8.74 -6.96
N PHE A 40 1.50 9.84 -6.40
CA PHE A 40 0.70 10.61 -5.47
C PHE A 40 -0.50 11.18 -6.20
N LEU A 41 -1.68 11.07 -5.59
CA LEU A 41 -2.89 11.68 -6.15
C LEU A 41 -2.75 13.19 -6.10
N ARG A 42 -3.18 13.84 -7.18
CA ARG A 42 -3.04 15.28 -7.36
C ARG A 42 -3.69 16.04 -6.20
N GLY A 43 -2.93 16.95 -5.59
CA GLY A 43 -3.40 17.75 -4.46
C GLY A 43 -3.46 16.99 -3.13
N SER A 44 -2.79 15.83 -3.04
CA SER A 44 -2.85 14.96 -1.87
C SER A 44 -1.50 14.32 -1.58
N ASP A 45 -1.28 13.96 -0.33
CA ASP A 45 -0.13 13.13 0.08
C ASP A 45 -0.44 11.63 0.00
N LEU A 46 -1.63 11.27 -0.48
CA LEU A 46 -2.04 9.89 -0.64
C LEU A 46 -1.49 9.31 -1.93
N MET A 47 -0.75 8.21 -1.83
CA MET A 47 -0.26 7.49 -2.98
C MET A 47 -1.24 6.39 -3.39
N LEU A 48 -1.57 6.35 -4.68
CA LEU A 48 -2.26 5.24 -5.29
C LEU A 48 -1.25 4.38 -6.01
N LEU A 49 -1.22 3.10 -5.68
CA LEU A 49 -0.36 2.10 -6.31
C LEU A 49 -1.24 1.05 -6.98
N MET A 50 -0.92 0.69 -8.22
CA MET A 50 -1.54 -0.45 -8.88
C MET A 50 -0.51 -1.57 -8.99
N GLN A 51 -0.88 -2.75 -8.48
CA GLN A 51 -0.05 -3.94 -8.50
C GLN A 51 -0.63 -4.99 -9.43
N ARG A 52 0.20 -5.53 -10.32
CA ARG A 52 -0.17 -6.69 -11.12
C ARG A 52 -0.01 -7.94 -10.28
N LEU A 53 -1.10 -8.66 -10.05
CA LEU A 53 -1.08 -9.94 -9.36
C LEU A 53 -0.56 -11.04 -10.28
N GLU A 54 0.01 -12.10 -9.69
CA GLU A 54 0.30 -13.34 -10.42
C GLU A 54 -0.97 -14.12 -10.70
N SER A 55 -1.94 -14.05 -9.77
CA SER A 55 -3.23 -14.71 -9.89
C SER A 55 -4.22 -14.10 -8.90
N GLY A 56 -5.50 -14.40 -9.08
CA GLY A 56 -6.56 -14.02 -8.16
C GLY A 56 -7.42 -12.86 -8.65
N PRO A 57 -8.54 -12.60 -7.95
CA PRO A 57 -9.48 -11.55 -8.32
C PRO A 57 -8.95 -10.16 -7.97
N PRO A 58 -9.52 -9.10 -8.58
CA PRO A 58 -9.17 -7.74 -8.22
C PRO A 58 -9.57 -7.44 -6.77
N ARG A 59 -8.76 -6.62 -6.10
CA ARG A 59 -9.05 -6.18 -4.73
C ARG A 59 -8.31 -4.88 -4.45
N VAL A 60 -8.71 -4.23 -3.36
CA VAL A 60 -8.02 -3.05 -2.84
C VAL A 60 -7.48 -3.40 -1.45
N HIS A 61 -6.26 -3.03 -1.18
CA HIS A 61 -5.72 -3.10 0.18
C HIS A 61 -4.94 -1.83 0.52
N LEU A 62 -4.65 -1.64 1.80
CA LEU A 62 -3.89 -0.51 2.29
C LEU A 62 -2.51 -0.98 2.71
N ASP A 63 -1.50 -0.16 2.42
CA ASP A 63 -0.13 -0.35 2.89
C ASP A 63 0.23 0.77 3.84
N ILE A 64 0.68 0.42 5.05
CA ILE A 64 1.27 1.36 5.99
C ILE A 64 2.79 1.23 5.86
N HIS A 65 3.46 2.32 5.52
CA HIS A 65 4.90 2.38 5.47
C HIS A 65 5.45 3.01 6.73
N THR A 66 6.44 2.36 7.32
CA THR A 66 7.03 2.75 8.60
C THR A 66 8.55 2.61 8.57
N ASP A 67 9.24 3.37 9.40
CA ASP A 67 10.67 3.24 9.60
C ASP A 67 11.04 2.18 10.66
N ASP A 68 10.04 1.64 11.37
CA ASP A 68 10.22 0.57 12.36
C ASP A 68 9.01 -0.37 12.31
N VAL A 69 9.13 -1.43 11.55
CA VAL A 69 8.04 -2.40 11.33
C VAL A 69 7.60 -3.04 12.65
N ASP A 70 8.54 -3.46 13.48
CA ASP A 70 8.21 -4.15 14.73
C ASP A 70 7.45 -3.23 15.70
N ALA A 71 7.88 -2.00 15.83
CA ALA A 71 7.22 -1.01 16.68
C ALA A 71 5.83 -0.67 16.15
N GLU A 72 5.70 -0.51 14.84
CA GLU A 72 4.41 -0.20 14.20
C GLU A 72 3.42 -1.35 14.38
N VAL A 73 3.86 -2.58 14.13
CA VAL A 73 3.02 -3.77 14.31
C VAL A 73 2.55 -3.88 15.76
N ALA A 74 3.44 -3.68 16.73
CA ALA A 74 3.08 -3.72 18.15
C ALA A 74 2.05 -2.64 18.50
N GLN A 75 2.20 -1.43 17.97
CA GLN A 75 1.24 -0.34 18.16
C GLN A 75 -0.14 -0.69 17.57
N LEU A 76 -0.14 -1.24 16.36
CA LEU A 76 -1.39 -1.61 15.69
C LEU A 76 -2.11 -2.74 16.42
N GLU A 77 -1.36 -3.70 16.99
CA GLU A 77 -1.94 -4.74 17.84
C GLU A 77 -2.60 -4.14 19.08
N ARG A 78 -1.98 -3.14 19.71
CA ARG A 78 -2.61 -2.43 20.85
C ARG A 78 -3.91 -1.73 20.45
N LEU A 79 -4.05 -1.35 19.19
CA LEU A 79 -5.26 -0.73 18.65
C LEU A 79 -6.30 -1.75 18.19
N GLY A 80 -6.00 -3.05 18.25
CA GLY A 80 -6.93 -4.12 17.93
C GLY A 80 -6.66 -4.89 16.65
N ALA A 81 -5.56 -4.63 15.96
CA ALA A 81 -5.20 -5.40 14.77
C ALA A 81 -4.63 -6.77 15.13
N GLU A 82 -4.70 -7.70 14.19
CA GLU A 82 -4.14 -9.04 14.33
C GLU A 82 -3.06 -9.29 13.29
N ARG A 83 -1.98 -9.95 13.72
CA ARG A 83 -0.96 -10.45 12.79
C ARG A 83 -1.48 -11.65 12.05
N MET A 84 -1.33 -11.65 10.72
CA MET A 84 -1.76 -12.78 9.88
C MET A 84 -0.57 -13.57 9.37
N GLN A 85 0.39 -12.91 8.72
CA GLN A 85 1.52 -13.57 8.07
C GLN A 85 2.68 -12.59 7.93
N GLN A 86 3.89 -13.06 8.23
CA GLN A 86 5.11 -12.34 7.91
C GLN A 86 5.60 -12.78 6.52
N VAL A 87 5.87 -11.81 5.65
CA VAL A 87 6.41 -12.04 4.31
C VAL A 87 7.69 -11.23 4.20
N ALA A 88 8.84 -11.91 4.14
CA ALA A 88 10.15 -11.26 4.12
C ALA A 88 10.28 -10.24 5.28
N THR A 89 10.31 -8.94 4.98
CA THR A 89 10.50 -7.88 5.97
C THR A 89 9.21 -7.16 6.36
N TRP A 90 8.05 -7.59 5.84
CA TRP A 90 6.79 -6.93 6.13
C TRP A 90 5.77 -7.89 6.72
N TRP A 91 4.69 -7.33 7.28
CA TRP A 91 3.59 -8.08 7.86
C TRP A 91 2.30 -7.85 7.11
N VAL A 92 1.55 -8.92 6.90
CA VAL A 92 0.13 -8.87 6.53
C VAL A 92 -0.66 -8.93 7.81
N MET A 93 -1.60 -8.00 7.99
CA MET A 93 -2.40 -7.86 9.19
C MET A 93 -3.88 -7.74 8.84
N ARG A 94 -4.73 -7.87 9.85
CA ARG A 94 -6.16 -7.54 9.77
C ARG A 94 -6.48 -6.47 10.77
N ASP A 95 -7.32 -5.52 10.35
CA ASP A 95 -7.88 -4.54 11.27
C ASP A 95 -9.01 -5.16 12.11
N PRO A 96 -9.61 -4.42 13.09
CA PRO A 96 -10.66 -4.98 13.94
C PRO A 96 -11.89 -5.51 13.20
N ALA A 97 -12.19 -4.98 12.03
CA ALA A 97 -13.32 -5.43 11.20
C ALA A 97 -12.96 -6.58 10.25
N GLY A 98 -11.66 -6.95 10.18
CA GLY A 98 -11.18 -8.00 9.30
C GLY A 98 -10.61 -7.50 7.98
N LEU A 99 -10.46 -6.19 7.79
CA LEU A 99 -9.84 -5.63 6.58
C LEU A 99 -8.35 -5.97 6.57
N VAL A 100 -7.90 -6.58 5.48
CA VAL A 100 -6.49 -6.95 5.30
C VAL A 100 -5.69 -5.71 4.89
N PHE A 101 -4.54 -5.51 5.51
CA PHE A 101 -3.59 -4.47 5.15
C PHE A 101 -2.16 -4.96 5.39
N CYS A 102 -1.19 -4.23 4.86
CA CYS A 102 0.22 -4.57 5.01
C CYS A 102 0.98 -3.48 5.73
N VAL A 103 2.00 -3.87 6.49
CA VAL A 103 2.95 -2.97 7.15
C VAL A 103 4.32 -3.23 6.57
N LEU A 104 4.90 -2.23 5.93
CA LEU A 104 6.14 -2.37 5.16
C LEU A 104 7.19 -1.37 5.62
N PRO A 105 8.48 -1.75 5.53
CA PRO A 105 9.56 -0.80 5.80
C PRO A 105 9.69 0.21 4.68
N VAL A 106 10.19 1.40 5.01
CA VAL A 106 10.59 2.43 4.04
C VAL A 106 12.09 2.67 4.15
N SER A 107 12.64 3.28 3.12
CA SER A 107 14.02 3.73 3.13
C SER A 107 14.21 4.81 4.19
N ALA A 108 15.39 4.83 4.81
CA ALA A 108 15.76 5.85 5.79
C ALA A 108 15.59 7.25 5.19
N GLY A 109 14.97 8.15 5.94
CA GLY A 109 14.75 9.53 5.52
C GLY A 109 13.53 9.75 4.61
N SER A 110 12.79 8.68 4.27
CA SER A 110 11.59 8.79 3.44
C SER A 110 10.39 9.37 4.19
N LEU A 111 10.35 9.18 5.51
CA LEU A 111 9.27 9.69 6.35
C LEU A 111 9.63 11.03 6.98
N ASN A 112 8.64 11.89 7.08
CA ASN A 112 8.73 13.19 7.74
C ASN A 112 7.39 13.52 8.41
N ASP A 113 7.33 14.65 9.12
CA ASP A 113 6.13 15.02 9.87
C ASP A 113 4.93 15.37 8.98
N ASP A 114 5.17 15.64 7.69
CA ASP A 114 4.10 15.94 6.73
C ASP A 114 3.43 14.68 6.18
N ASN A 115 4.15 13.55 6.08
CA ASN A 115 3.64 12.33 5.48
C ASN A 115 3.46 11.17 6.45
N ALA A 116 3.85 11.33 7.72
CA ALA A 116 3.76 10.27 8.71
C ALA A 116 3.58 10.81 10.12
N GLN A 117 2.99 10.01 10.98
CA GLN A 117 2.86 10.25 12.41
C GLN A 117 4.01 9.59 13.16
N ARG A 118 4.56 10.26 14.17
CA ARG A 118 5.55 9.68 15.07
C ARG A 118 4.86 9.02 16.25
N TRP A 119 5.36 7.87 16.61
CA TRP A 119 5.00 7.17 17.83
C TRP A 119 6.17 7.26 18.81
N GLU A 120 5.92 7.75 19.97
CA GLU A 120 6.92 7.86 21.05
C GLU A 120 6.64 6.87 22.17
#